data_2d60b6c5f10f3008aa85b2102b6451f9
#
_entry.id   2d60b6c5f10f3008aa85b2102b6451f9
#
_cell.length_a   1.000
_cell.length_b   1.000
_cell.length_c   1.000
_cell.angle_alpha   90.00
_cell.angle_beta   90.00
_cell.angle_gamma   90.00
#
_symmetry.space_group_name_H-M   'P 1'
#
loop_
_entity.id
_entity.type
_entity.pdbx_description
1 polymer ?
#
loop_
_entity_poly.entity_id
_entity_poly.type
_entity_poly.pdbx_seq_one_letter_code
_entity_poly.pdbx_strand_id
1 'polypeptide(L)'
;MKKRVAIVAAAAVAVLALPAGSLYYEYSAGASCARCHEIRRNYDVWQASSHRGVKCAECHGGIVTLDPGFHLANVRRLVDHIRGGFSDPVRLRNQDIPRLVDRCRACHQQEFAQWQSGAHSATYTKIFLDQKTNREHALMDDCLRCHGMHFEGGIRDLVAPLDRQGPWRLLRPELANQPAIPCLTCHQMHHQGERLNQGERLNQGERLNQAAAKQERTRPSLALFDRREQQHFALDLLPLPSMRDGARAVKISPDPRQALCYQCHAPLASAQVNSGDDRTPMGVHEGLSCFSCHQKHGQQTRASCSECHPSLSNCGRDVEKMDTTFANLKSGHNIHFVKCIDCHPKGVPPRRNPVRGD
;
A
#
# COMPACT_ATOMS: atom_id res chain seq x y z
N MET A 1 -47.55 -35.61 17.20
CA MET A 1 -47.97 -34.64 16.19
C MET A 1 -47.39 -33.21 16.44
N LYS A 2 -47.62 -32.58 17.60
CA LYS A 2 -47.21 -31.17 17.89
C LYS A 2 -45.70 -30.92 17.70
N LYS A 3 -44.79 -31.84 18.11
CA LYS A 3 -43.35 -31.68 17.92
C LYS A 3 -42.92 -31.69 16.45
N ARG A 4 -43.53 -32.53 15.60
CA ARG A 4 -43.22 -32.55 14.14
C ARG A 4 -43.71 -31.32 13.44
N VAL A 5 -44.88 -30.80 13.79
CA VAL A 5 -45.39 -29.54 13.26
C VAL A 5 -44.49 -28.36 13.63
N ALA A 6 -44.03 -28.32 14.88
CA ALA A 6 -43.10 -27.28 15.32
C ALA A 6 -41.75 -27.31 14.57
N ILE A 7 -41.21 -28.52 14.33
CA ILE A 7 -39.94 -28.67 13.56
C ILE A 7 -40.16 -28.25 12.11
N VAL A 8 -41.24 -28.64 11.47
CA VAL A 8 -41.55 -28.25 10.08
C VAL A 8 -41.76 -26.73 9.98
N ALA A 9 -42.47 -26.13 10.92
CA ALA A 9 -42.67 -24.70 10.98
C ALA A 9 -41.36 -23.95 11.19
N ALA A 10 -40.49 -24.40 12.08
CA ALA A 10 -39.17 -23.80 12.29
C ALA A 10 -38.27 -23.91 11.06
N ALA A 11 -38.29 -25.07 10.38
CA ALA A 11 -37.56 -25.26 9.14
C ALA A 11 -38.10 -24.33 8.00
N ALA A 12 -39.42 -24.22 7.87
CA ALA A 12 -40.03 -23.31 6.91
C ALA A 12 -39.68 -21.84 7.18
N VAL A 13 -39.71 -21.41 8.44
CA VAL A 13 -39.28 -20.08 8.84
C VAL A 13 -37.81 -19.85 8.50
N ALA A 14 -36.94 -20.82 8.77
CA ALA A 14 -35.51 -20.68 8.42
C ALA A 14 -35.29 -20.60 6.91
N VAL A 15 -35.98 -21.42 6.11
CA VAL A 15 -35.91 -21.42 4.65
C VAL A 15 -36.39 -20.11 4.04
N LEU A 16 -37.39 -19.44 4.62
CA LEU A 16 -37.93 -18.18 4.17
C LEU A 16 -37.12 -16.96 4.70
N ALA A 17 -36.62 -17.04 5.94
CA ALA A 17 -35.90 -15.95 6.58
C ALA A 17 -34.51 -15.72 5.95
N LEU A 18 -33.83 -16.77 5.51
CA LEU A 18 -32.53 -16.64 4.87
C LEU A 18 -32.58 -15.85 3.55
N PRO A 19 -33.45 -16.19 2.56
CA PRO A 19 -33.57 -15.39 1.35
C PRO A 19 -34.08 -13.97 1.62
N ALA A 20 -35.04 -13.80 2.52
CA ALA A 20 -35.59 -12.49 2.87
C ALA A 20 -34.51 -11.59 3.51
N GLY A 21 -33.73 -12.15 4.44
CA GLY A 21 -32.60 -11.46 5.06
C GLY A 21 -31.53 -11.06 4.04
N SER A 22 -31.26 -11.95 3.10
CA SER A 22 -30.30 -11.71 2.03
C SER A 22 -30.77 -10.60 1.08
N LEU A 23 -32.02 -10.64 0.64
CA LEU A 23 -32.62 -9.58 -0.19
C LEU A 23 -32.61 -8.25 0.55
N TYR A 24 -33.00 -8.22 1.83
CA TYR A 24 -32.95 -7.01 2.64
C TYR A 24 -31.53 -6.43 2.71
N TYR A 25 -30.51 -7.28 2.91
CA TYR A 25 -29.13 -6.86 2.92
C TYR A 25 -28.67 -6.27 1.57
N GLU A 26 -29.01 -6.95 0.48
CA GLU A 26 -28.72 -6.48 -0.89
C GLU A 26 -29.38 -5.14 -1.20
N TYR A 27 -30.67 -4.98 -0.86
CA TYR A 27 -31.41 -3.75 -1.13
C TYR A 27 -31.07 -2.59 -0.17
N SER A 28 -30.58 -2.88 1.02
CA SER A 28 -30.25 -1.85 2.01
C SER A 28 -28.98 -1.06 1.66
N ALA A 29 -28.25 -1.46 0.61
CA ALA A 29 -27.00 -0.84 0.16
C ALA A 29 -26.02 -0.56 1.33
N GLY A 30 -25.90 -1.50 2.27
CA GLY A 30 -25.04 -1.40 3.45
C GLY A 30 -25.62 -0.65 4.65
N ALA A 31 -26.79 0.00 4.52
CA ALA A 31 -27.43 0.69 5.64
C ALA A 31 -27.79 -0.25 6.80
N SER A 32 -28.04 -1.54 6.51
CA SER A 32 -28.22 -2.57 7.53
C SER A 32 -26.95 -2.78 8.38
N CYS A 33 -25.77 -2.73 7.76
CA CYS A 33 -24.49 -2.84 8.47
C CYS A 33 -24.20 -1.58 9.32
N ALA A 34 -24.59 -0.40 8.83
CA ALA A 34 -24.42 0.89 9.48
C ALA A 34 -25.27 1.07 10.75
N ARG A 35 -26.14 0.11 11.10
CA ARG A 35 -26.85 0.06 12.39
C ARG A 35 -25.92 -0.25 13.56
N CYS A 36 -24.80 -0.91 13.31
CA CYS A 36 -23.77 -1.13 14.32
C CYS A 36 -22.87 0.11 14.41
N HIS A 37 -22.64 0.59 15.65
CA HIS A 37 -21.87 1.82 15.87
C HIS A 37 -20.42 1.71 15.39
N GLU A 38 -19.81 0.52 15.45
CA GLU A 38 -18.45 0.27 14.96
C GLU A 38 -18.33 0.38 13.44
N ILE A 39 -19.43 0.08 12.72
CA ILE A 39 -19.43 0.09 11.25
C ILE A 39 -19.91 1.43 10.70
N ARG A 40 -20.68 2.19 11.49
CA ARG A 40 -21.30 3.44 11.07
C ARG A 40 -20.31 4.40 10.42
N ARG A 41 -19.17 4.61 11.06
CA ARG A 41 -18.12 5.49 10.55
C ARG A 41 -17.58 5.01 9.20
N ASN A 42 -17.31 3.71 9.06
CA ASN A 42 -16.83 3.13 7.81
C ASN A 42 -17.86 3.28 6.69
N TYR A 43 -19.13 3.17 7.02
CA TYR A 43 -20.24 3.39 6.07
C TYR A 43 -20.29 4.85 5.61
N ASP A 44 -20.18 5.81 6.52
CA ASP A 44 -20.22 7.24 6.21
C ASP A 44 -19.04 7.64 5.30
N VAL A 45 -17.84 7.11 5.57
CA VAL A 45 -16.65 7.30 4.73
C VAL A 45 -16.85 6.68 3.34
N TRP A 46 -17.39 5.46 3.26
CA TRP A 46 -17.71 4.83 1.98
C TRP A 46 -18.70 5.66 1.18
N GLN A 47 -19.76 6.18 1.78
CA GLN A 47 -20.73 7.03 1.12
C GLN A 47 -20.11 8.32 0.56
N ALA A 48 -19.09 8.86 1.22
CA ALA A 48 -18.34 10.03 0.78
C ALA A 48 -17.29 9.72 -0.29
N SER A 49 -16.96 8.44 -0.53
CA SER A 49 -15.90 8.00 -1.42
C SER A 49 -16.32 7.88 -2.88
N SER A 50 -15.34 7.67 -3.76
CA SER A 50 -15.59 7.32 -5.18
C SER A 50 -16.27 5.97 -5.34
N HIS A 51 -16.24 5.10 -4.33
CA HIS A 51 -16.86 3.77 -4.32
C HIS A 51 -18.30 3.76 -3.80
N ARG A 52 -18.93 4.92 -3.57
CA ARG A 52 -20.30 5.00 -3.06
C ARG A 52 -21.36 4.26 -3.90
N GLY A 53 -21.04 4.01 -5.18
CA GLY A 53 -21.91 3.23 -6.09
C GLY A 53 -21.60 1.73 -6.10
N VAL A 54 -20.52 1.30 -5.42
CA VAL A 54 -20.11 -0.11 -5.35
C VAL A 54 -20.75 -0.72 -4.10
N LYS A 55 -21.49 -1.82 -4.27
CA LYS A 55 -22.15 -2.48 -3.14
C LYS A 55 -21.12 -3.03 -2.15
N CYS A 56 -21.42 -2.99 -0.88
CA CYS A 56 -20.53 -3.55 0.17
C CYS A 56 -20.18 -5.02 -0.10
N ALA A 57 -21.14 -5.79 -0.65
CA ALA A 57 -20.97 -7.19 -1.01
C ALA A 57 -19.91 -7.44 -2.10
N GLU A 58 -19.64 -6.45 -2.97
CA GLU A 58 -18.62 -6.59 -4.01
C GLU A 58 -17.22 -6.73 -3.41
N CYS A 59 -16.97 -6.05 -2.30
CA CYS A 59 -15.69 -6.13 -1.58
C CYS A 59 -15.74 -7.16 -0.45
N HIS A 60 -16.81 -7.19 0.34
CA HIS A 60 -16.92 -8.03 1.54
C HIS A 60 -17.51 -9.41 1.30
N GLY A 61 -18.09 -9.67 0.14
CA GLY A 61 -18.83 -10.88 -0.18
C GLY A 61 -20.29 -10.81 0.23
N GLY A 62 -21.12 -11.55 -0.51
CA GLY A 62 -22.55 -11.64 -0.22
C GLY A 62 -22.80 -12.43 1.08
N ILE A 63 -23.89 -12.10 1.77
CA ILE A 63 -24.33 -12.85 2.95
C ILE A 63 -24.72 -14.29 2.57
N VAL A 64 -25.23 -14.47 1.34
CA VAL A 64 -25.51 -15.80 0.81
C VAL A 64 -24.23 -16.43 0.28
N THR A 65 -23.40 -16.89 1.16
CA THR A 65 -22.22 -17.69 0.81
C THR A 65 -22.34 -19.04 1.50
N LEU A 66 -21.97 -20.09 0.79
CA LEU A 66 -21.83 -21.44 1.36
C LEU A 66 -20.51 -21.62 2.11
N ASP A 67 -19.73 -20.54 2.27
CA ASP A 67 -18.49 -20.57 3.05
C ASP A 67 -18.80 -20.57 4.56
N PRO A 68 -18.69 -21.73 5.25
CA PRO A 68 -18.94 -21.80 6.67
C PRO A 68 -17.96 -20.95 7.50
N GLY A 69 -16.76 -20.70 6.98
CA GLY A 69 -15.76 -19.86 7.62
C GLY A 69 -16.21 -18.40 7.72
N PHE A 70 -16.89 -17.89 6.69
CA PHE A 70 -17.47 -16.56 6.71
C PHE A 70 -18.54 -16.43 7.82
N HIS A 71 -19.46 -17.38 7.91
CA HIS A 71 -20.53 -17.33 8.90
C HIS A 71 -19.99 -17.48 10.33
N LEU A 72 -19.08 -18.44 10.57
CA LEU A 72 -18.45 -18.64 11.87
C LEU A 72 -17.65 -17.40 12.31
N ALA A 73 -16.95 -16.72 11.41
CA ALA A 73 -16.22 -15.50 11.71
C ALA A 73 -17.18 -14.38 12.15
N ASN A 74 -18.32 -14.23 11.49
CA ASN A 74 -19.32 -13.24 11.85
C ASN A 74 -20.02 -13.56 13.19
N VAL A 75 -20.31 -14.83 13.44
CA VAL A 75 -20.85 -15.28 14.75
C VAL A 75 -19.84 -14.99 15.87
N ARG A 76 -18.56 -15.30 15.67
CA ARG A 76 -17.51 -14.98 16.66
C ARG A 76 -17.44 -13.48 16.94
N ARG A 77 -17.44 -12.64 15.91
CA ARG A 77 -17.46 -11.17 16.09
C ARG A 77 -18.65 -10.70 16.90
N LEU A 78 -19.84 -11.24 16.63
CA LEU A 78 -21.04 -10.91 17.40
C LEU A 78 -20.91 -11.36 18.87
N VAL A 79 -20.38 -12.56 19.12
CA VAL A 79 -20.15 -13.08 20.47
C VAL A 79 -19.10 -12.22 21.19
N ASP A 80 -18.01 -11.84 20.51
CA ASP A 80 -16.96 -11.00 21.07
C ASP A 80 -17.52 -9.60 21.41
N HIS A 81 -18.37 -9.06 20.54
CA HIS A 81 -19.07 -7.80 20.81
C HIS A 81 -19.94 -7.88 22.09
N ILE A 82 -20.79 -8.91 22.17
CA ILE A 82 -21.67 -9.11 23.34
C ILE A 82 -20.86 -9.30 24.64
N ARG A 83 -19.67 -9.87 24.56
CA ARG A 83 -18.77 -10.08 25.70
C ARG A 83 -17.90 -8.84 26.02
N GLY A 84 -18.02 -7.77 25.27
CA GLY A 84 -17.20 -6.56 25.45
C GLY A 84 -15.76 -6.68 24.98
N GLY A 85 -15.42 -7.74 24.24
CA GLY A 85 -14.09 -8.01 23.67
C GLY A 85 -13.89 -7.49 22.24
N PHE A 86 -14.69 -6.54 21.80
CA PHE A 86 -14.59 -5.97 20.45
C PHE A 86 -13.47 -4.95 20.31
N SER A 87 -12.85 -4.91 19.15
CA SER A 87 -11.91 -3.84 18.78
C SER A 87 -12.67 -2.72 18.06
N ASP A 88 -12.53 -1.50 18.55
CA ASP A 88 -13.01 -0.31 17.86
C ASP A 88 -11.80 0.54 17.46
N PRO A 89 -11.55 0.79 16.16
CA PRO A 89 -12.36 0.34 15.01
C PRO A 89 -12.20 -1.16 14.67
N VAL A 90 -13.18 -1.68 13.93
CA VAL A 90 -13.11 -3.06 13.40
C VAL A 90 -11.92 -3.16 12.44
N ARG A 91 -10.97 -4.04 12.77
CA ARG A 91 -9.74 -4.21 12.00
C ARG A 91 -9.90 -5.22 10.87
N LEU A 92 -9.20 -4.96 9.77
CA LEU A 92 -9.04 -5.92 8.69
C LEU A 92 -8.21 -7.12 9.19
N ARG A 93 -8.70 -8.32 8.96
CA ARG A 93 -7.91 -9.53 9.25
C ARG A 93 -6.99 -9.83 8.08
N ASN A 94 -5.75 -10.16 8.37
CA ASN A 94 -4.73 -10.43 7.36
C ASN A 94 -5.11 -11.58 6.43
N GLN A 95 -5.81 -12.58 6.92
CA GLN A 95 -6.32 -13.71 6.12
C GLN A 95 -7.37 -13.30 5.07
N ASP A 96 -8.00 -12.14 5.20
CA ASP A 96 -9.00 -11.64 4.24
C ASP A 96 -8.36 -10.83 3.09
N ILE A 97 -7.09 -10.43 3.23
CA ILE A 97 -6.39 -9.57 2.26
C ILE A 97 -6.30 -10.20 0.86
N PRO A 98 -5.90 -11.46 0.67
CA PRO A 98 -5.82 -12.04 -0.67
C PRO A 98 -7.17 -12.01 -1.39
N ARG A 99 -8.24 -12.32 -0.67
CA ARG A 99 -9.60 -12.30 -1.18
C ARG A 99 -10.04 -10.88 -1.59
N LEU A 100 -9.63 -9.86 -0.82
CA LEU A 100 -9.91 -8.46 -1.14
C LEU A 100 -9.11 -7.99 -2.36
N VAL A 101 -7.86 -8.39 -2.50
CA VAL A 101 -7.03 -8.08 -3.67
C VAL A 101 -7.68 -8.62 -4.96
N ASP A 102 -8.19 -9.86 -4.93
CA ASP A 102 -8.90 -10.44 -6.07
C ASP A 102 -10.18 -9.65 -6.43
N ARG A 103 -10.86 -9.09 -5.43
CA ARG A 103 -12.04 -8.25 -5.67
C ARG A 103 -11.67 -6.88 -6.23
N CYS A 104 -10.57 -6.28 -5.77
CA CYS A 104 -10.04 -5.07 -6.40
C CYS A 104 -9.73 -5.31 -7.88
N ARG A 105 -9.08 -6.44 -8.19
CA ARG A 105 -8.73 -6.86 -9.55
C ARG A 105 -9.95 -6.97 -10.47
N ALA A 106 -11.10 -7.38 -9.96
CA ALA A 106 -12.31 -7.53 -10.79
C ALA A 106 -12.73 -6.23 -11.50
N CYS A 107 -12.46 -5.07 -10.89
CA CYS A 107 -12.75 -3.76 -11.47
C CYS A 107 -11.48 -3.01 -11.92
N HIS A 108 -10.37 -3.14 -11.20
CA HIS A 108 -9.11 -2.44 -11.42
C HIS A 108 -8.08 -3.32 -12.16
N GLN A 109 -8.47 -3.86 -13.32
CA GLN A 109 -7.64 -4.83 -14.05
C GLN A 109 -6.33 -4.23 -14.56
N GLN A 110 -6.35 -2.99 -15.02
CA GLN A 110 -5.16 -2.31 -15.55
C GLN A 110 -4.16 -2.01 -14.42
N GLU A 111 -4.62 -1.44 -13.32
CA GLU A 111 -3.80 -1.15 -12.15
C GLU A 111 -3.23 -2.42 -11.54
N PHE A 112 -4.03 -3.48 -11.49
CA PHE A 112 -3.58 -4.79 -11.02
C PHE A 112 -2.49 -5.37 -11.93
N ALA A 113 -2.66 -5.34 -13.26
CA ALA A 113 -1.67 -5.84 -14.20
C ALA A 113 -0.35 -5.05 -14.11
N GLN A 114 -0.43 -3.73 -13.97
CA GLN A 114 0.74 -2.88 -13.76
C GLN A 114 1.46 -3.22 -12.45
N TRP A 115 0.73 -3.33 -11.35
CA TRP A 115 1.29 -3.71 -10.05
C TRP A 115 1.90 -5.11 -10.08
N GLN A 116 1.22 -6.07 -10.72
CA GLN A 116 1.67 -7.45 -10.85
C GLN A 116 2.97 -7.57 -11.67
N SER A 117 3.20 -6.68 -12.61
CA SER A 117 4.44 -6.66 -13.41
C SER A 117 5.65 -6.13 -12.64
N GLY A 118 5.46 -5.56 -11.46
CA GLY A 118 6.49 -4.88 -10.68
C GLY A 118 6.96 -5.66 -9.43
N ALA A 119 8.00 -5.13 -8.78
CA ALA A 119 8.58 -5.74 -7.57
C ALA A 119 7.64 -5.66 -6.36
N HIS A 120 6.69 -4.72 -6.31
CA HIS A 120 5.73 -4.63 -5.22
C HIS A 120 4.77 -5.84 -5.14
N SER A 121 4.62 -6.59 -6.25
CA SER A 121 3.86 -7.85 -6.25
C SER A 121 4.69 -9.07 -5.84
N ALA A 122 5.95 -8.88 -5.45
CA ALA A 122 6.82 -9.97 -5.04
C ALA A 122 6.18 -10.78 -3.90
N THR A 123 6.21 -12.10 -4.06
CA THR A 123 5.61 -13.01 -3.09
C THR A 123 6.48 -13.17 -1.85
N TYR A 124 5.91 -13.69 -0.78
CA TYR A 124 6.66 -14.01 0.43
C TYR A 124 7.85 -14.93 0.13
N THR A 125 7.67 -15.94 -0.73
CA THR A 125 8.78 -16.80 -1.19
C THR A 125 9.89 -15.99 -1.83
N LYS A 126 9.55 -15.10 -2.77
CA LYS A 126 10.54 -14.33 -3.53
C LYS A 126 11.34 -13.38 -2.63
N ILE A 127 10.72 -12.84 -1.59
CA ILE A 127 11.38 -11.90 -0.68
C ILE A 127 12.15 -12.63 0.41
N PHE A 128 11.50 -13.52 1.14
CA PHE A 128 12.06 -14.09 2.37
C PHE A 128 12.92 -15.34 2.15
N LEU A 129 12.88 -15.94 0.94
CA LEU A 129 13.74 -17.07 0.58
C LEU A 129 14.80 -16.71 -0.47
N ASP A 130 15.03 -15.42 -0.73
CA ASP A 130 16.09 -14.97 -1.64
C ASP A 130 17.45 -15.25 -1.03
N GLN A 131 18.18 -16.20 -1.63
CA GLN A 131 19.45 -16.68 -1.11
C GLN A 131 20.53 -15.60 -1.08
N LYS A 132 20.54 -14.71 -2.08
CA LYS A 132 21.54 -13.65 -2.16
C LYS A 132 21.33 -12.65 -1.04
N THR A 133 20.13 -12.12 -0.94
CA THR A 133 19.79 -11.13 0.09
C THR A 133 19.98 -11.68 1.51
N ASN A 134 19.54 -12.91 1.76
CA ASN A 134 19.61 -13.51 3.08
C ASN A 134 21.05 -13.84 3.53
N ARG A 135 21.97 -14.07 2.58
CA ARG A 135 23.42 -14.22 2.90
C ARG A 135 24.08 -12.87 3.23
N GLU A 136 23.60 -11.80 2.60
CA GLU A 136 24.14 -10.45 2.84
C GLU A 136 23.53 -9.83 4.10
N HIS A 137 22.23 -10.06 4.36
CA HIS A 137 21.47 -9.47 5.45
C HIS A 137 20.74 -10.53 6.25
N ALA A 138 20.96 -10.55 7.56
CA ALA A 138 20.22 -11.43 8.46
C ALA A 138 18.74 -11.02 8.50
N LEU A 139 17.85 -12.01 8.49
CA LEU A 139 16.42 -11.79 8.63
C LEU A 139 16.06 -11.31 10.05
N MET A 140 15.31 -10.25 10.16
CA MET A 140 14.91 -9.63 11.43
C MET A 140 13.49 -9.06 11.35
N ASP A 141 12.86 -8.78 12.48
CA ASP A 141 11.49 -8.26 12.54
C ASP A 141 11.31 -6.96 11.76
N ASP A 142 12.35 -6.16 11.63
CA ASP A 142 12.30 -4.91 10.93
C ASP A 142 12.12 -5.08 9.40
N CYS A 143 12.44 -6.25 8.84
CA CYS A 143 12.13 -6.60 7.45
C CYS A 143 10.61 -6.55 7.19
N LEU A 144 9.81 -6.92 8.20
CA LEU A 144 8.36 -6.93 8.13
C LEU A 144 7.75 -5.52 8.10
N ARG A 145 8.51 -4.49 8.40
CA ARG A 145 8.06 -3.10 8.33
C ARG A 145 7.76 -2.66 6.89
N CYS A 146 8.51 -3.20 5.93
CA CYS A 146 8.35 -2.90 4.50
C CYS A 146 7.81 -4.12 3.72
N HIS A 147 8.22 -5.32 4.11
CA HIS A 147 7.87 -6.56 3.43
C HIS A 147 6.97 -7.42 4.35
N GLY A 148 5.75 -7.70 3.92
CA GLY A 148 4.83 -8.50 4.74
C GLY A 148 4.21 -7.73 5.90
N MET A 149 3.93 -6.45 5.72
CA MET A 149 3.36 -5.56 6.72
C MET A 149 2.06 -6.09 7.33
N HIS A 150 1.33 -6.89 6.57
CA HIS A 150 0.08 -7.53 7.00
C HIS A 150 0.29 -8.90 7.65
N PHE A 151 1.52 -9.38 7.80
CA PHE A 151 1.78 -10.64 8.50
C PHE A 151 1.65 -10.43 10.01
N GLU A 152 0.85 -11.27 10.66
CA GLU A 152 0.71 -11.31 12.11
C GLU A 152 1.80 -12.20 12.71
N GLY A 153 2.56 -11.69 13.64
CA GLY A 153 3.69 -12.38 14.25
C GLY A 153 5.05 -11.78 13.91
N GLY A 154 6.12 -12.30 14.47
CA GLY A 154 7.49 -11.89 14.20
C GLY A 154 8.11 -12.62 13.01
N ILE A 155 9.32 -12.23 12.62
CA ILE A 155 10.06 -12.90 11.54
C ILE A 155 10.30 -14.38 11.86
N ARG A 156 10.44 -14.73 13.13
CA ARG A 156 10.61 -16.11 13.61
C ARG A 156 9.39 -16.99 13.36
N ASP A 157 8.21 -16.39 13.24
CA ASP A 157 6.96 -17.08 12.94
C ASP A 157 6.75 -17.27 11.44
N LEU A 158 7.56 -16.57 10.64
CA LEU A 158 7.44 -16.55 9.17
C LEU A 158 8.52 -17.41 8.49
N VAL A 159 9.77 -17.33 8.94
CA VAL A 159 10.92 -17.94 8.27
C VAL A 159 11.85 -18.61 9.25
N ALA A 160 12.45 -19.72 8.85
CA ALA A 160 13.55 -20.40 9.56
C ALA A 160 14.52 -21.04 8.56
N PRO A 161 15.84 -21.09 8.90
CA PRO A 161 16.49 -20.43 10.02
C PRO A 161 16.60 -18.90 9.79
N LEU A 162 17.03 -18.15 10.81
CA LEU A 162 17.27 -16.68 10.67
C LEU A 162 18.75 -16.34 10.42
N ASP A 163 19.61 -17.35 10.41
CA ASP A 163 21.02 -17.17 10.10
C ASP A 163 21.26 -16.86 8.60
N ARG A 164 22.50 -16.61 8.21
CA ARG A 164 22.90 -16.31 6.84
C ARG A 164 23.31 -17.53 6.02
N GLN A 165 23.17 -18.73 6.54
CA GLN A 165 23.63 -19.96 5.92
C GLN A 165 22.51 -20.73 5.20
N GLY A 166 21.30 -20.69 5.76
CA GLY A 166 20.16 -21.42 5.20
C GLY A 166 20.27 -22.94 5.36
N PRO A 167 19.53 -23.70 4.59
CA PRO A 167 18.48 -23.27 3.68
C PRO A 167 17.27 -22.67 4.41
N TRP A 168 16.76 -21.58 3.88
CA TRP A 168 15.58 -20.90 4.43
C TRP A 168 14.29 -21.57 3.95
N ARG A 169 13.29 -21.59 4.83
CA ARG A 169 11.96 -22.10 4.53
C ARG A 169 10.90 -21.22 5.19
N LEU A 170 9.76 -21.04 4.51
CA LEU A 170 8.59 -20.45 5.13
C LEU A 170 7.97 -21.43 6.14
N LEU A 171 7.68 -20.93 7.34
CA LEU A 171 6.93 -21.63 8.37
C LEU A 171 5.41 -21.51 8.13
N ARG A 172 5.01 -20.62 7.24
CA ARG A 172 3.64 -20.36 6.82
C ARG A 172 3.52 -20.59 5.30
N PRO A 173 3.47 -21.85 4.87
CA PRO A 173 3.50 -22.19 3.43
C PRO A 173 2.28 -21.64 2.66
N GLU A 174 1.17 -21.38 3.33
CA GLU A 174 -0.02 -20.75 2.74
C GLU A 174 0.25 -19.32 2.23
N LEU A 175 1.30 -18.66 2.71
CA LEU A 175 1.72 -17.33 2.26
C LEU A 175 2.66 -17.37 1.05
N ALA A 176 3.19 -18.53 0.67
CA ALA A 176 4.27 -18.66 -0.29
C ALA A 176 4.04 -17.88 -1.60
N ASN A 177 2.83 -17.96 -2.13
CA ASN A 177 2.44 -17.32 -3.39
C ASN A 177 1.67 -16.00 -3.19
N GLN A 178 1.53 -15.53 -1.96
CA GLN A 178 0.86 -14.26 -1.68
C GLN A 178 1.83 -13.09 -1.82
N PRO A 179 1.38 -11.94 -2.33
CA PRO A 179 2.21 -10.75 -2.40
C PRO A 179 2.47 -10.20 -1.00
N ALA A 180 3.72 -9.81 -0.74
CA ALA A 180 4.10 -9.24 0.54
C ALA A 180 3.69 -7.76 0.69
N ILE A 181 3.40 -7.07 -0.43
CA ILE A 181 2.94 -5.68 -0.48
C ILE A 181 1.65 -5.62 -1.31
N PRO A 182 0.50 -6.03 -0.75
CA PRO A 182 -0.77 -5.98 -1.44
C PRO A 182 -1.30 -4.55 -1.60
N CYS A 183 -2.35 -4.37 -2.41
CA CYS A 183 -2.97 -3.07 -2.67
C CYS A 183 -3.30 -2.29 -1.38
N LEU A 184 -3.76 -3.00 -0.35
CA LEU A 184 -4.14 -2.44 0.94
C LEU A 184 -2.94 -1.94 1.79
N THR A 185 -1.71 -2.13 1.34
CA THR A 185 -0.55 -1.49 1.96
C THR A 185 -0.54 0.02 1.71
N CYS A 186 -1.01 0.45 0.52
CA CYS A 186 -1.01 1.85 0.10
C CYS A 186 -2.41 2.45 -0.07
N HIS A 187 -3.45 1.62 -0.02
CA HIS A 187 -4.84 2.05 -0.21
C HIS A 187 -5.70 1.64 0.97
N GLN A 188 -6.54 2.55 1.41
CA GLN A 188 -7.61 2.27 2.37
C GLN A 188 -8.97 2.58 1.75
N MET A 189 -9.97 1.76 2.09
CA MET A 189 -11.35 1.97 1.65
C MET A 189 -12.19 2.65 2.72
N HIS A 190 -11.80 2.50 3.98
CA HIS A 190 -12.45 3.08 5.15
C HIS A 190 -11.39 3.76 6.02
N HIS A 191 -11.58 5.02 6.38
CA HIS A 191 -10.67 5.72 7.26
C HIS A 191 -10.69 5.09 8.66
N GLN A 192 -9.57 4.49 9.05
CA GLN A 192 -9.40 3.95 10.39
C GLN A 192 -8.53 4.86 11.29
N GLY A 193 -7.85 5.85 10.72
CA GLY A 193 -6.66 6.49 11.26
C GLY A 193 -6.77 7.87 11.88
N GLU A 194 -7.90 8.34 12.39
CA GLU A 194 -7.98 9.67 13.02
C GLU A 194 -7.91 9.69 14.56
N ARG A 195 -7.34 8.68 15.20
CA ARG A 195 -7.19 8.70 16.67
C ARG A 195 -5.79 9.07 17.16
N LEU A 196 -5.00 9.79 16.38
CA LEU A 196 -3.84 10.44 16.95
C LEU A 196 -4.28 11.76 17.61
N ASN A 197 -4.53 11.67 18.93
CA ASN A 197 -4.71 12.81 19.85
C ASN A 197 -5.83 13.79 19.52
N GLN A 198 -7.08 13.39 19.74
CA GLN A 198 -8.23 14.30 19.77
C GLN A 198 -8.13 15.42 20.83
N GLY A 199 -7.13 15.40 21.71
CA GLY A 199 -6.95 16.41 22.75
C GLY A 199 -6.31 17.73 22.31
N GLU A 200 -5.44 17.73 21.29
CA GLU A 200 -4.65 18.93 20.97
C GLU A 200 -4.88 19.53 19.58
N ARG A 201 -5.65 18.90 18.69
CA ARG A 201 -5.83 19.36 17.30
C ARG A 201 -7.22 19.88 16.92
N LEU A 202 -8.16 19.95 17.84
CA LEU A 202 -9.53 20.41 17.55
C LEU A 202 -9.62 21.86 17.04
N ASN A 203 -8.65 22.72 17.30
CA ASN A 203 -8.68 24.12 16.88
C ASN A 203 -8.03 24.41 15.51
N GLN A 204 -7.24 23.50 14.96
CA GLN A 204 -6.70 23.60 13.59
C GLN A 204 -7.34 22.57 12.63
N GLY A 205 -7.92 21.51 13.14
CA GLY A 205 -8.46 20.37 12.39
C GLY A 205 -9.72 20.69 11.61
N GLU A 206 -10.60 21.55 12.09
CA GLU A 206 -11.86 21.85 11.39
C GLU A 206 -11.67 22.54 10.05
N ARG A 207 -10.68 23.43 9.94
CA ARG A 207 -10.38 24.12 8.65
C ARG A 207 -9.63 23.22 7.66
N LEU A 208 -8.76 22.34 8.15
CA LEU A 208 -8.05 21.36 7.33
C LEU A 208 -8.98 20.24 6.87
N ASN A 209 -9.91 19.79 7.72
CA ASN A 209 -10.86 18.73 7.37
C ASN A 209 -11.86 19.16 6.29
N GLN A 210 -12.30 20.42 6.25
CA GLN A 210 -13.19 20.89 5.20
C GLN A 210 -12.48 21.03 3.84
N ALA A 211 -11.21 21.46 3.83
CA ALA A 211 -10.41 21.52 2.61
C ALA A 211 -10.01 20.12 2.13
N ALA A 212 -9.59 19.23 3.03
CA ALA A 212 -9.27 17.83 2.74
C ALA A 212 -10.49 17.06 2.25
N ALA A 213 -11.64 17.17 2.88
CA ALA A 213 -12.88 16.52 2.47
C ALA A 213 -13.35 16.97 1.07
N LYS A 214 -13.09 18.21 0.68
CA LYS A 214 -13.41 18.72 -0.66
C LYS A 214 -12.44 18.19 -1.72
N GLN A 215 -11.18 17.94 -1.37
CA GLN A 215 -10.13 17.45 -2.26
C GLN A 215 -10.11 15.91 -2.34
N GLU A 216 -10.63 15.22 -1.32
CA GLU A 216 -10.66 13.76 -1.19
C GLU A 216 -11.70 13.08 -2.11
N ARG A 217 -12.71 13.83 -2.58
CA ARG A 217 -13.76 13.32 -3.47
C ARG A 217 -13.28 12.86 -4.85
N THR A 218 -12.07 13.20 -5.25
CA THR A 218 -11.53 12.94 -6.60
C THR A 218 -10.21 12.15 -6.60
N ARG A 219 -9.65 11.81 -5.43
CA ARG A 219 -8.39 11.07 -5.34
C ARG A 219 -8.59 9.69 -4.74
N PRO A 220 -7.84 8.67 -5.20
CA PRO A 220 -7.81 7.39 -4.51
C PRO A 220 -7.44 7.63 -3.06
N SER A 221 -8.05 6.88 -2.15
CA SER A 221 -7.76 6.95 -0.73
C SER A 221 -6.38 6.35 -0.48
N LEU A 222 -5.34 7.20 -0.56
CA LEU A 222 -3.96 6.82 -0.33
C LEU A 222 -3.65 6.92 1.16
N ALA A 223 -3.12 5.84 1.71
CA ALA A 223 -2.70 5.76 3.09
C ALA A 223 -1.71 4.61 3.26
N LEU A 224 -0.82 4.71 4.22
CA LEU A 224 0.09 3.62 4.54
C LEU A 224 -0.47 2.77 5.67
N PHE A 225 -0.50 1.46 5.47
CA PHE A 225 -0.75 0.53 6.57
C PHE A 225 0.46 0.45 7.48
N ASP A 226 0.29 0.81 8.74
CA ASP A 226 1.32 0.63 9.77
C ASP A 226 1.10 -0.68 10.52
N ARG A 227 2.11 -1.55 10.49
CA ARG A 227 2.06 -2.86 11.10
C ARG A 227 1.99 -2.80 12.63
N ARG A 228 2.64 -1.82 13.26
CA ARG A 228 2.68 -1.70 14.73
C ARG A 228 1.35 -1.26 15.27
N GLU A 229 0.77 -0.25 14.64
CA GLU A 229 -0.51 0.32 15.03
C GLU A 229 -1.71 -0.46 14.45
N GLN A 230 -1.46 -1.37 13.49
CA GLN A 230 -2.50 -2.15 12.80
C GLN A 230 -3.59 -1.27 12.18
N GLN A 231 -3.19 -0.13 11.62
CA GLN A 231 -4.08 0.87 11.01
C GLN A 231 -3.42 1.59 9.85
N HIS A 232 -4.22 2.30 9.06
CA HIS A 232 -3.71 3.13 7.99
C HIS A 232 -3.50 4.58 8.46
N PHE A 233 -2.39 5.16 8.05
CA PHE A 233 -2.09 6.59 8.20
C PHE A 233 -2.27 7.30 6.88
N ALA A 234 -3.04 8.39 6.89
CA ALA A 234 -3.23 9.24 5.72
C ALA A 234 -1.92 9.92 5.29
N LEU A 235 -1.82 10.32 4.02
CA LEU A 235 -0.60 10.88 3.44
C LEU A 235 -0.03 12.08 4.19
N ASP A 236 -0.88 12.95 4.68
CA ASP A 236 -0.52 14.18 5.40
C ASP A 236 0.07 13.91 6.79
N LEU A 237 -0.09 12.70 7.30
CA LEU A 237 0.50 12.24 8.55
C LEU A 237 1.84 11.54 8.36
N LEU A 238 2.20 11.20 7.12
CA LEU A 238 3.44 10.49 6.85
C LEU A 238 4.61 11.49 6.77
N PRO A 239 5.73 11.20 7.47
CA PRO A 239 6.89 12.08 7.43
C PRO A 239 7.57 12.07 6.06
N LEU A 240 8.04 13.22 5.65
CA LEU A 240 9.00 13.38 4.55
C LEU A 240 10.43 13.36 5.12
N PRO A 241 11.40 12.79 4.38
CA PRO A 241 12.78 12.78 4.81
C PRO A 241 13.37 14.20 4.83
N SER A 242 14.26 14.46 5.79
CA SER A 242 15.16 15.62 5.77
C SER A 242 16.55 15.12 5.50
N MET A 243 17.11 15.48 4.36
CA MET A 243 18.42 15.02 3.91
C MET A 243 19.40 16.15 3.77
N ARG A 244 20.68 15.85 3.96
CA ARG A 244 21.79 16.78 3.72
C ARG A 244 22.87 16.08 2.87
N ASP A 245 23.42 16.83 1.91
CA ASP A 245 24.61 16.47 1.16
C ASP A 245 25.73 17.40 1.67
N GLY A 246 26.52 16.92 2.64
CA GLY A 246 27.42 17.77 3.42
C GLY A 246 26.64 18.82 4.23
N ALA A 247 26.98 20.08 4.05
CA ALA A 247 26.30 21.21 4.71
C ALA A 247 24.99 21.64 4.00
N ARG A 248 24.78 21.21 2.76
CA ARG A 248 23.64 21.62 1.92
C ARG A 248 22.43 20.74 2.19
N ALA A 249 21.25 21.34 2.36
CA ALA A 249 20.00 20.61 2.39
C ALA A 249 19.65 20.09 0.99
N VAL A 250 19.26 18.83 0.89
CA VAL A 250 18.73 18.21 -0.34
C VAL A 250 17.29 18.65 -0.52
N LYS A 251 16.96 19.10 -1.71
CA LYS A 251 15.60 19.50 -2.04
C LYS A 251 14.71 18.27 -2.23
N ILE A 252 13.69 18.16 -1.41
CA ILE A 252 12.66 17.13 -1.55
C ILE A 252 11.48 17.70 -2.34
N SER A 253 10.90 16.90 -3.23
CA SER A 253 9.72 17.33 -3.98
C SER A 253 8.53 17.59 -3.02
N PRO A 254 7.71 18.60 -3.30
CA PRO A 254 6.51 18.89 -2.50
C PRO A 254 5.34 17.96 -2.79
N ASP A 255 5.47 16.97 -3.68
CA ASP A 255 4.41 16.01 -3.98
C ASP A 255 4.11 15.13 -2.75
N PRO A 256 2.94 15.26 -2.11
CA PRO A 256 2.64 14.53 -0.88
C PRO A 256 2.53 13.02 -1.09
N ARG A 257 2.26 12.55 -2.32
CA ARG A 257 2.09 11.12 -2.62
C ARG A 257 3.37 10.33 -2.42
N GLN A 258 4.53 10.95 -2.63
CA GLN A 258 5.82 10.27 -2.43
C GLN A 258 6.14 9.99 -0.95
N ALA A 259 5.39 10.59 0.00
CA ALA A 259 5.52 10.25 1.40
C ALA A 259 5.32 8.74 1.63
N LEU A 260 4.44 8.08 0.86
CA LEU A 260 4.30 6.61 0.89
C LEU A 260 5.61 5.91 0.52
N CYS A 261 6.25 6.35 -0.56
CA CYS A 261 7.49 5.74 -1.06
C CYS A 261 8.61 5.85 -0.03
N TYR A 262 8.73 7.00 0.61
CA TYR A 262 9.77 7.29 1.59
C TYR A 262 9.66 6.47 2.88
N GLN A 263 8.52 5.87 3.18
CA GLN A 263 8.41 5.00 4.36
C GLN A 263 9.24 3.71 4.19
N CYS A 264 9.55 3.31 2.96
CA CYS A 264 10.34 2.12 2.63
C CYS A 264 11.61 2.45 1.84
N HIS A 265 11.60 3.47 0.97
CA HIS A 265 12.66 3.81 0.01
C HIS A 265 13.35 5.13 0.35
N ALA A 266 13.67 5.37 1.60
CA ALA A 266 14.32 6.60 2.03
C ALA A 266 15.28 6.41 3.18
N PRO A 267 16.04 7.45 3.54
CA PRO A 267 16.88 7.47 4.75
C PRO A 267 16.13 7.16 6.04
N LEU A 268 14.83 7.45 6.10
CA LEU A 268 13.99 7.06 7.24
C LEU A 268 14.02 5.55 7.45
N ALA A 269 13.89 4.79 6.36
CA ALA A 269 13.97 3.34 6.41
C ALA A 269 15.41 2.87 6.67
N SER A 270 16.40 3.41 5.97
CA SER A 270 17.80 3.02 6.11
C SER A 270 18.37 3.36 7.49
N ALA A 271 17.93 4.45 8.11
CA ALA A 271 18.34 4.81 9.46
C ALA A 271 17.86 3.80 10.52
N GLN A 272 16.73 3.12 10.27
CA GLN A 272 16.15 2.15 11.19
C GLN A 272 16.66 0.72 10.94
N VAL A 273 16.87 0.35 9.68
CA VAL A 273 17.18 -1.03 9.26
C VAL A 273 18.52 -1.16 8.58
N ASN A 274 19.16 -0.05 8.24
CA ASN A 274 20.31 -0.02 7.35
C ASN A 274 20.03 -0.79 6.03
N SER A 275 18.85 -0.56 5.46
CA SER A 275 18.35 -1.32 4.30
C SER A 275 19.15 -1.03 3.03
N GLY A 276 19.89 0.07 2.97
CA GLY A 276 20.59 0.52 1.76
C GLY A 276 19.66 0.87 0.59
N ASP A 277 18.35 0.91 0.80
CA ASP A 277 17.37 1.16 -0.25
C ASP A 277 16.88 2.62 -0.29
N ASP A 278 17.83 3.54 -0.09
CA ASP A 278 17.53 4.96 -0.29
C ASP A 278 17.40 5.25 -1.78
N ARG A 279 16.23 5.75 -2.15
CA ARG A 279 15.86 6.14 -3.52
C ARG A 279 15.54 7.62 -3.64
N THR A 280 15.94 8.43 -2.68
CA THR A 280 15.70 9.89 -2.72
C THR A 280 16.45 10.51 -3.89
N PRO A 281 15.79 11.18 -4.83
CA PRO A 281 16.47 11.80 -5.96
C PRO A 281 17.45 12.89 -5.50
N MET A 282 18.68 12.75 -5.91
CA MET A 282 19.78 13.70 -5.65
C MET A 282 20.49 14.08 -6.95
N GLY A 283 21.44 14.99 -6.88
CA GLY A 283 22.23 15.38 -8.03
C GLY A 283 21.40 16.07 -9.10
N VAL A 284 21.40 15.57 -10.34
CA VAL A 284 20.70 16.21 -11.46
C VAL A 284 19.16 16.06 -11.38
N HIS A 285 18.67 15.11 -10.62
CA HIS A 285 17.24 14.85 -10.45
C HIS A 285 16.69 15.34 -9.11
N GLU A 286 17.48 16.09 -8.36
CA GLU A 286 17.07 16.59 -7.04
C GLU A 286 15.81 17.43 -7.11
N GLY A 287 14.87 17.14 -6.22
CA GLY A 287 13.59 17.82 -6.13
C GLY A 287 12.52 17.32 -7.10
N LEU A 288 12.84 16.33 -7.94
CA LEU A 288 11.81 15.65 -8.73
C LEU A 288 10.97 14.72 -7.85
N SER A 289 9.68 14.63 -8.17
CA SER A 289 8.81 13.63 -7.57
C SER A 289 9.17 12.24 -8.08
N CYS A 290 8.99 11.22 -7.23
CA CYS A 290 9.06 9.82 -7.66
C CYS A 290 8.19 9.55 -8.90
N PHE A 291 7.04 10.21 -8.97
CA PHE A 291 6.09 10.09 -10.10
C PHE A 291 6.51 10.84 -11.36
N SER A 292 7.62 11.59 -11.33
CA SER A 292 8.21 12.13 -12.57
C SER A 292 8.83 11.03 -13.43
N CYS A 293 9.20 9.89 -12.81
CA CYS A 293 9.80 8.76 -13.49
C CYS A 293 9.00 7.48 -13.33
N HIS A 294 8.42 7.24 -12.16
CA HIS A 294 7.68 6.01 -11.86
C HIS A 294 6.19 6.16 -12.13
N GLN A 295 5.60 5.20 -12.81
CA GLN A 295 4.15 5.08 -12.92
C GLN A 295 3.57 4.68 -11.54
N LYS A 296 2.30 5.03 -11.30
CA LYS A 296 1.64 4.82 -10.01
C LYS A 296 1.66 3.36 -9.53
N HIS A 297 1.46 2.43 -10.45
CA HIS A 297 1.41 1.00 -10.14
C HIS A 297 2.47 0.19 -10.89
N GLY A 298 3.00 0.72 -11.99
CA GLY A 298 4.02 0.08 -12.81
C GLY A 298 5.43 0.50 -12.42
N GLN A 299 6.41 -0.34 -12.75
CA GLN A 299 7.82 -0.07 -12.50
C GLN A 299 8.60 0.30 -13.76
N GLN A 300 7.95 0.35 -14.90
CA GLN A 300 8.61 0.75 -16.13
C GLN A 300 8.83 2.26 -16.12
N THR A 301 10.09 2.66 -16.04
CA THR A 301 10.50 4.07 -15.96
C THR A 301 11.13 4.57 -17.26
N ARG A 302 11.47 3.67 -18.19
CA ARG A 302 12.28 4.01 -19.35
C ARG A 302 11.64 5.06 -20.26
N ALA A 303 10.33 4.96 -20.49
CA ALA A 303 9.61 5.92 -21.34
C ALA A 303 9.59 7.34 -20.75
N SER A 304 9.70 7.49 -19.43
CA SER A 304 9.68 8.78 -18.77
C SER A 304 10.95 9.62 -19.00
N CYS A 305 12.06 8.98 -19.38
CA CYS A 305 13.29 9.70 -19.71
C CYS A 305 13.08 10.63 -20.90
N SER A 306 12.40 10.15 -21.95
CA SER A 306 12.15 10.91 -23.17
C SER A 306 11.16 12.07 -23.01
N GLU A 307 10.37 12.10 -21.95
CA GLU A 307 9.50 13.24 -21.63
C GLU A 307 10.32 14.49 -21.26
N CYS A 308 11.47 14.30 -20.61
CA CYS A 308 12.36 15.39 -20.18
C CYS A 308 13.64 15.46 -21.02
N HIS A 309 14.10 14.33 -21.53
CA HIS A 309 15.32 14.19 -22.31
C HIS A 309 15.00 13.66 -23.71
N PRO A 310 14.59 14.52 -24.64
CA PRO A 310 14.46 14.09 -26.05
C PRO A 310 15.80 13.54 -26.54
N SER A 311 15.78 12.66 -27.51
CA SER A 311 16.95 11.91 -28.01
C SER A 311 18.17 12.77 -28.39
N LEU A 312 17.97 14.05 -28.61
CA LEU A 312 19.00 15.06 -28.67
C LEU A 312 18.84 16.00 -27.47
N SER A 313 19.21 15.55 -26.27
CA SER A 313 19.24 16.38 -25.09
C SER A 313 20.21 17.56 -25.30
N ASN A 314 20.03 18.64 -24.52
CA ASN A 314 20.97 19.81 -24.54
C ASN A 314 22.43 19.40 -24.29
N CYS A 315 22.67 18.19 -23.79
CA CYS A 315 24.00 17.58 -23.62
C CYS A 315 24.51 16.88 -24.90
N GLY A 316 23.70 16.73 -25.93
CA GLY A 316 24.04 15.96 -27.13
C GLY A 316 24.18 14.45 -26.88
N ARG A 317 23.65 13.94 -25.77
CA ARG A 317 23.69 12.52 -25.41
C ARG A 317 22.28 11.95 -25.40
N ASP A 318 22.17 10.71 -25.90
CA ASP A 318 20.96 9.92 -25.79
C ASP A 318 20.95 9.25 -24.40
N VAL A 319 20.25 9.88 -23.46
CA VAL A 319 20.22 9.43 -22.07
C VAL A 319 19.56 8.08 -21.89
N GLU A 320 18.70 7.67 -22.80
CA GLU A 320 18.08 6.33 -22.76
C GLU A 320 19.05 5.21 -23.09
N LYS A 321 20.09 5.52 -23.85
CA LYS A 321 21.16 4.57 -24.21
C LYS A 321 22.34 4.60 -23.24
N MET A 322 22.32 5.50 -22.26
CA MET A 322 23.40 5.58 -21.27
C MET A 322 23.38 4.33 -20.36
N ASP A 323 24.56 3.96 -19.92
CA ASP A 323 24.75 2.92 -18.93
C ASP A 323 24.36 3.43 -17.53
N THR A 324 23.14 3.13 -17.12
CA THR A 324 22.59 3.45 -15.79
C THR A 324 22.14 2.17 -15.11
N THR A 325 21.99 2.19 -13.77
CA THR A 325 21.43 1.06 -13.01
C THR A 325 20.03 0.70 -13.47
N PHE A 326 19.33 1.62 -14.08
CA PHE A 326 18.03 1.43 -14.70
C PHE A 326 18.10 0.51 -15.94
N ALA A 327 19.08 0.72 -16.81
CA ALA A 327 19.28 -0.09 -18.01
C ALA A 327 20.16 -1.33 -17.76
N ASN A 328 21.15 -1.19 -16.85
CA ASN A 328 22.13 -2.21 -16.54
C ASN A 328 22.41 -2.21 -15.02
N LEU A 329 21.99 -3.27 -14.33
CA LEU A 329 22.17 -3.41 -12.88
C LEU A 329 23.64 -3.44 -12.42
N LYS A 330 24.58 -3.66 -13.34
CA LYS A 330 26.03 -3.61 -13.08
C LYS A 330 26.64 -2.23 -13.26
N SER A 331 25.85 -1.26 -13.73
CA SER A 331 26.31 0.12 -13.90
C SER A 331 26.71 0.74 -12.57
N GLY A 332 27.76 1.52 -12.58
CA GLY A 332 28.15 2.39 -11.47
C GLY A 332 27.31 3.64 -11.32
N HIS A 333 26.40 3.95 -12.29
CA HIS A 333 25.61 5.17 -12.33
C HIS A 333 24.19 4.91 -11.84
N ASN A 334 23.94 5.16 -10.56
CA ASN A 334 22.58 5.09 -10.03
C ASN A 334 21.78 6.34 -10.44
N ILE A 335 20.70 6.15 -11.20
CA ILE A 335 19.88 7.23 -11.74
C ILE A 335 19.30 8.17 -10.66
N HIS A 336 19.13 7.69 -9.43
CA HIS A 336 18.66 8.51 -8.31
C HIS A 336 19.73 9.48 -7.80
N PHE A 337 21.03 9.18 -7.99
CA PHE A 337 22.15 9.90 -7.39
C PHE A 337 23.13 10.46 -8.41
N VAL A 338 22.80 10.42 -9.71
CA VAL A 338 23.72 10.86 -10.77
C VAL A 338 24.04 12.35 -10.66
N LYS A 339 25.33 12.67 -10.69
CA LYS A 339 25.86 14.04 -10.67
C LYS A 339 26.38 14.43 -12.04
N CYS A 340 26.47 15.73 -12.31
CA CYS A 340 27.03 16.22 -13.58
C CYS A 340 28.43 15.67 -13.84
N ILE A 341 29.25 15.51 -12.79
CA ILE A 341 30.61 14.99 -12.89
C ILE A 341 30.67 13.53 -13.35
N ASP A 342 29.64 12.73 -13.06
CA ASP A 342 29.59 11.33 -13.47
C ASP A 342 29.53 11.17 -15.00
N CYS A 343 28.91 12.13 -15.68
CA CYS A 343 28.85 12.18 -17.14
C CYS A 343 29.89 13.11 -17.74
N HIS A 344 30.36 14.08 -16.97
CA HIS A 344 31.31 15.11 -17.39
C HIS A 344 32.58 15.10 -16.51
N PRO A 345 33.40 14.05 -16.53
CA PRO A 345 34.57 13.94 -15.65
C PRO A 345 35.63 15.01 -15.84
N LYS A 346 35.63 15.71 -16.99
CA LYS A 346 36.50 16.85 -17.29
C LYS A 346 35.84 18.21 -17.00
N GLY A 347 34.72 18.22 -16.28
CA GLY A 347 33.92 19.40 -16.00
C GLY A 347 32.75 19.57 -16.98
N VAL A 348 31.74 20.28 -16.54
CA VAL A 348 30.57 20.61 -17.36
C VAL A 348 30.99 21.66 -18.39
N PRO A 349 30.82 21.39 -19.70
CA PRO A 349 31.16 22.42 -20.71
C PRO A 349 30.26 23.67 -20.52
N PRO A 350 30.76 24.86 -20.80
CA PRO A 350 29.94 26.05 -20.72
C PRO A 350 28.72 25.90 -21.63
N ARG A 351 27.55 26.40 -21.16
CA ARG A 351 26.31 26.40 -21.96
C ARG A 351 26.61 26.99 -23.32
N ARG A 352 26.40 26.20 -24.37
CA ARG A 352 26.36 26.79 -25.72
C ARG A 352 25.17 27.75 -25.72
N ASN A 353 25.45 29.04 -25.96
CA ASN A 353 24.37 29.98 -26.21
C ASN A 353 23.51 29.41 -27.33
N PRO A 354 22.18 29.42 -27.21
CA PRO A 354 21.34 29.04 -28.32
C PRO A 354 21.74 29.93 -29.49
N VAL A 355 22.17 29.31 -30.57
CA VAL A 355 22.41 30.04 -31.85
C VAL A 355 21.06 30.68 -32.14
N ARG A 356 20.99 31.99 -32.02
CA ARG A 356 19.87 32.76 -32.56
C ARG A 356 19.90 32.45 -34.05
N GLY A 357 18.96 31.64 -34.50
CA GLY A 357 18.69 31.49 -35.93
C GLY A 357 18.23 32.86 -36.43
N ASP A 358 19.02 33.42 -37.32
CA ASP A 358 18.60 34.51 -38.15
C ASP A 358 17.43 34.14 -39.05
#